data_1add1a433ea26745c2c9f232bc154cd8
#
_entry.id   1add1a433ea26745c2c9f232bc154cd8
#
_cell.length_a   1.000
_cell.length_b   1.000
_cell.length_c   1.000
_cell.angle_alpha   90.00
_cell.angle_beta   90.00
_cell.angle_gamma   90.00
#
_symmetry.space_group_name_H-M   'P 1'
#
loop_
_entity.id
_entity.type
_entity.pdbx_description
1 polymer ?
#
loop_
_entity_poly.entity_id
_entity_poly.type
_entity_poly.pdbx_seq_one_letter_code
_entity_poly.pdbx_strand_id
1 'polypeptide(L)'
;EVNGGGKFMGGSKVTGIRGDSTCVDSAAAQATAERLVTSDKVNAIMGADCSGVTGAILANVAMANGVVMISPSATSPGLSTAEDNGLFFRTAPSDARQGQVVAEILKDRGFMNAAITYTNNDYGKGLADSIESNFKAVGGTVTINTSHEEGKGDYSAEVAALAQAGGDILIVAGYLDQGGKAIIQSSLDTGAFDIFYLPD
;
A
#
# COMPACT_ATOMS: atom_id res chain seq x y z
N GLU A 1 -10.43 17.65 -19.67
CA GLU A 1 -10.24 17.20 -21.09
C GLU A 1 -11.47 16.48 -21.63
N VAL A 2 -12.04 15.49 -20.93
CA VAL A 2 -13.20 14.71 -21.39
C VAL A 2 -14.37 15.61 -21.77
N ASN A 3 -14.76 16.52 -20.88
CA ASN A 3 -15.85 17.47 -21.11
C ASN A 3 -15.53 18.50 -22.20
N GLY A 4 -14.26 18.91 -22.31
CA GLY A 4 -13.81 19.87 -23.33
C GLY A 4 -13.78 19.29 -24.74
N GLY A 5 -13.57 17.99 -24.87
CA GLY A 5 -13.55 17.30 -26.16
C GLY A 5 -14.92 17.14 -26.82
N GLY A 6 -16.00 17.25 -26.08
CA GLY A 6 -17.39 17.17 -26.55
C GLY A 6 -17.81 15.85 -27.23
N LYS A 7 -16.94 14.81 -27.17
CA LYS A 7 -17.13 13.54 -27.89
C LYS A 7 -17.51 12.38 -26.97
N PHE A 8 -17.52 12.60 -25.66
CA PHE A 8 -17.81 11.53 -24.69
C PHE A 8 -19.28 11.15 -24.77
N MET A 9 -19.57 9.88 -25.04
CA MET A 9 -20.90 9.29 -25.05
C MET A 9 -21.99 10.20 -25.63
N GLY A 10 -21.81 10.69 -26.89
CA GLY A 10 -22.79 11.52 -27.56
C GLY A 10 -22.93 12.95 -27.00
N GLY A 11 -21.91 13.48 -26.36
CA GLY A 11 -21.89 14.82 -25.79
C GLY A 11 -22.23 14.87 -24.30
N SER A 12 -22.40 13.72 -23.65
CA SER A 12 -22.55 13.64 -22.19
C SER A 12 -21.38 14.29 -21.46
N LYS A 13 -21.61 14.76 -20.25
CA LYS A 13 -20.58 15.37 -19.40
C LYS A 13 -20.29 14.49 -18.20
N VAL A 14 -19.02 14.45 -17.79
CA VAL A 14 -18.57 13.86 -16.52
C VAL A 14 -18.59 14.94 -15.46
N THR A 15 -19.33 14.72 -14.38
CA THR A 15 -19.33 15.58 -13.20
C THR A 15 -18.54 14.88 -12.09
N GLY A 16 -17.46 15.52 -11.61
CA GLY A 16 -16.67 15.01 -10.50
C GLY A 16 -17.21 15.50 -9.16
N ILE A 17 -17.52 14.57 -8.27
CA ILE A 17 -17.84 14.83 -6.87
C ILE A 17 -16.69 14.31 -6.03
N ARG A 18 -16.17 15.11 -5.11
CA ARG A 18 -15.00 14.75 -4.31
C ARG A 18 -15.40 14.23 -2.93
N GLY A 19 -14.69 13.22 -2.48
CA GLY A 19 -14.75 12.67 -1.13
C GLY A 19 -13.35 12.38 -0.64
N ASP A 20 -13.09 12.59 0.64
CA ASP A 20 -11.85 12.20 1.30
C ASP A 20 -11.97 10.72 1.68
N SER A 21 -11.06 9.90 1.18
CA SER A 21 -10.99 8.47 1.50
C SER A 21 -10.02 8.19 2.65
N THR A 22 -9.34 9.18 3.17
CA THR A 22 -8.25 9.00 4.13
C THR A 22 -7.23 7.94 3.66
N CYS A 23 -6.35 7.44 4.52
CA CYS A 23 -5.54 6.23 4.26
C CYS A 23 -5.63 5.25 5.41
N VAL A 24 -5.96 5.75 6.59
CA VAL A 24 -5.83 5.03 7.86
C VAL A 24 -7.18 4.77 8.53
N ASP A 25 -8.20 5.56 8.22
CA ASP A 25 -9.54 5.42 8.80
C ASP A 25 -10.52 4.80 7.80
N SER A 26 -10.60 3.47 7.83
CA SER A 26 -11.51 2.73 6.96
C SER A 26 -12.99 3.06 7.22
N ALA A 27 -13.37 3.44 8.44
CA ALA A 27 -14.75 3.80 8.75
C ALA A 27 -15.11 5.15 8.10
N ALA A 28 -14.25 6.15 8.22
CA ALA A 28 -14.44 7.45 7.56
C ALA A 28 -14.44 7.32 6.03
N ALA A 29 -13.55 6.47 5.47
CA ALA A 29 -13.51 6.19 4.04
C ALA A 29 -14.81 5.55 3.52
N GLN A 30 -15.33 4.55 4.24
CA GLN A 30 -16.60 3.90 3.90
C GLN A 30 -17.77 4.86 4.00
N ALA A 31 -17.87 5.67 5.06
CA ALA A 31 -18.92 6.66 5.21
C ALA A 31 -18.90 7.69 4.07
N THR A 32 -17.72 8.13 3.65
CA THR A 32 -17.56 9.02 2.49
C THR A 32 -18.04 8.34 1.21
N ALA A 33 -17.63 7.09 0.95
CA ALA A 33 -18.05 6.35 -0.23
C ALA A 33 -19.56 6.08 -0.24
N GLU A 34 -20.13 5.72 0.91
CA GLU A 34 -21.56 5.51 1.06
C GLU A 34 -22.36 6.77 0.74
N ARG A 35 -21.93 7.94 1.23
CA ARG A 35 -22.53 9.22 0.86
C ARG A 35 -22.47 9.48 -0.64
N LEU A 36 -21.31 9.27 -1.27
CA LEU A 36 -21.16 9.46 -2.72
C LEU A 36 -22.13 8.56 -3.51
N VAL A 37 -22.28 7.32 -3.10
CA VAL A 37 -23.14 6.34 -3.80
C VAL A 37 -24.61 6.57 -3.49
N THR A 38 -24.99 6.74 -2.23
CA THR A 38 -26.40 6.74 -1.81
C THR A 38 -27.06 8.13 -1.87
N SER A 39 -26.29 9.20 -1.58
CA SER A 39 -26.79 10.59 -1.57
C SER A 39 -26.49 11.30 -2.87
N ASP A 40 -25.23 11.28 -3.29
CA ASP A 40 -24.77 12.00 -4.48
C ASP A 40 -25.03 11.20 -5.78
N LYS A 41 -25.37 9.91 -5.66
CA LYS A 41 -25.76 9.03 -6.78
C LYS A 41 -24.67 8.94 -7.87
N VAL A 42 -23.41 8.83 -7.48
CA VAL A 42 -22.31 8.65 -8.44
C VAL A 42 -22.44 7.31 -9.19
N ASN A 43 -22.03 7.29 -10.45
CA ASN A 43 -22.09 6.08 -11.29
C ASN A 43 -20.83 5.22 -11.18
N ALA A 44 -19.70 5.80 -10.74
CA ALA A 44 -18.42 5.11 -10.54
C ALA A 44 -17.58 5.88 -9.51
N ILE A 45 -16.63 5.19 -8.91
CA ILE A 45 -15.65 5.76 -7.97
C ILE A 45 -14.27 5.68 -8.61
N MET A 46 -13.59 6.80 -8.75
CA MET A 46 -12.16 6.84 -9.01
C MET A 46 -11.44 6.99 -7.66
N GLY A 47 -10.86 5.89 -7.20
CA GLY A 47 -10.28 5.74 -5.86
C GLY A 47 -10.53 4.33 -5.30
N ALA A 48 -10.21 4.07 -4.03
CA ALA A 48 -9.48 4.97 -3.17
C ALA A 48 -7.97 4.95 -3.49
N ASP A 49 -7.19 5.73 -2.77
CA ASP A 49 -5.75 5.83 -2.95
C ASP A 49 -5.03 4.65 -2.30
N CYS A 50 -5.22 4.46 -1.00
CA CYS A 50 -4.54 3.45 -0.20
C CYS A 50 -5.24 2.09 -0.22
N SER A 51 -4.47 0.99 -0.21
CA SER A 51 -4.98 -0.37 -0.43
C SER A 51 -6.02 -0.82 0.61
N GLY A 52 -5.78 -0.56 1.91
CA GLY A 52 -6.69 -0.99 2.97
C GLY A 52 -8.08 -0.35 2.85
N VAL A 53 -8.13 0.97 2.67
CA VAL A 53 -9.41 1.69 2.50
C VAL A 53 -10.07 1.34 1.16
N THR A 54 -9.30 1.05 0.11
CA THR A 54 -9.83 0.56 -1.17
C THR A 54 -10.56 -0.77 -0.98
N GLY A 55 -9.94 -1.73 -0.31
CA GLY A 55 -10.57 -3.03 0.00
C GLY A 55 -11.84 -2.88 0.85
N ALA A 56 -11.80 -2.01 1.85
CA ALA A 56 -12.95 -1.76 2.72
C ALA A 56 -14.13 -1.13 1.97
N ILE A 57 -13.89 -0.14 1.11
CA ILE A 57 -14.92 0.47 0.26
C ILE A 57 -15.48 -0.54 -0.75
N LEU A 58 -14.59 -1.33 -1.38
CA LEU A 58 -15.01 -2.36 -2.34
C LEU A 58 -15.97 -3.34 -1.69
N ALA A 59 -15.56 -3.95 -0.57
CA ALA A 59 -16.31 -4.99 0.09
C ALA A 59 -17.66 -4.50 0.67
N ASN A 60 -17.68 -3.33 1.28
CA ASN A 60 -18.81 -2.89 2.08
C ASN A 60 -19.74 -1.87 1.37
N VAL A 61 -19.25 -1.19 0.34
CA VAL A 61 -20.02 -0.15 -0.34
C VAL A 61 -20.18 -0.44 -1.82
N ALA A 62 -19.09 -0.63 -2.55
CA ALA A 62 -19.17 -0.71 -4.01
C ALA A 62 -19.88 -1.97 -4.49
N MET A 63 -19.53 -3.15 -3.95
CA MET A 63 -20.18 -4.41 -4.33
C MET A 63 -21.66 -4.42 -3.96
N ALA A 64 -22.02 -3.93 -2.77
CA ALA A 64 -23.41 -3.89 -2.31
C ALA A 64 -24.31 -3.00 -3.18
N ASN A 65 -23.72 -1.99 -3.83
CA ASN A 65 -24.45 -1.03 -4.65
C ASN A 65 -24.20 -1.21 -6.16
N GLY A 66 -23.42 -2.18 -6.59
CA GLY A 66 -23.09 -2.41 -8.00
C GLY A 66 -22.30 -1.28 -8.65
N VAL A 67 -21.46 -0.58 -7.89
CA VAL A 67 -20.68 0.59 -8.34
C VAL A 67 -19.27 0.20 -8.70
N VAL A 68 -18.84 0.53 -9.91
CA VAL A 68 -17.47 0.28 -10.38
C VAL A 68 -16.48 1.18 -9.66
N MET A 69 -15.35 0.59 -9.23
CA MET A 69 -14.22 1.29 -8.66
C MET A 69 -12.97 1.15 -9.53
N ILE A 70 -12.24 2.24 -9.70
CA ILE A 70 -10.93 2.25 -10.37
C ILE A 70 -9.93 2.97 -9.47
N SER A 71 -9.01 2.22 -8.85
CA SER A 71 -7.95 2.83 -8.04
C SER A 71 -6.75 3.23 -8.90
N PRO A 72 -6.23 4.46 -8.74
CA PRO A 72 -5.02 4.90 -9.44
C PRO A 72 -3.72 4.40 -8.79
N SER A 73 -3.75 3.98 -7.52
CA SER A 73 -2.55 3.81 -6.69
C SER A 73 -2.56 2.64 -5.71
N ALA A 74 -3.71 2.00 -5.45
CA ALA A 74 -3.77 0.85 -4.53
C ALA A 74 -3.05 -0.38 -5.12
N THR A 75 -1.93 -0.77 -4.52
CA THR A 75 -0.99 -1.76 -5.08
C THR A 75 -1.01 -3.12 -4.39
N SER A 76 -1.66 -3.28 -3.21
CA SER A 76 -1.66 -4.54 -2.47
C SER A 76 -1.97 -5.75 -3.36
N PRO A 77 -1.19 -6.85 -3.28
CA PRO A 77 -1.47 -8.09 -4.01
C PRO A 77 -2.84 -8.68 -3.68
N GLY A 78 -3.34 -8.49 -2.46
CA GLY A 78 -4.64 -8.96 -2.02
C GLY A 78 -5.79 -8.44 -2.87
N LEU A 79 -5.68 -7.23 -3.43
CA LEU A 79 -6.69 -6.66 -4.31
C LEU A 79 -6.82 -7.40 -5.66
N SER A 80 -5.80 -8.17 -6.08
CA SER A 80 -5.88 -8.98 -7.31
C SER A 80 -6.72 -10.25 -7.14
N THR A 81 -6.95 -10.68 -5.91
CA THR A 81 -7.67 -11.90 -5.57
C THR A 81 -8.89 -11.66 -4.70
N ALA A 82 -9.18 -10.40 -4.38
CA ALA A 82 -10.38 -10.02 -3.66
C ALA A 82 -11.64 -10.39 -4.47
N GLU A 83 -12.68 -10.82 -3.77
CA GLU A 83 -14.00 -10.89 -4.39
C GLU A 83 -14.45 -9.48 -4.75
N ASP A 84 -14.80 -9.25 -6.00
CA ASP A 84 -15.13 -7.90 -6.49
C ASP A 84 -16.35 -7.86 -7.42
N ASN A 85 -16.94 -9.01 -7.72
CA ASN A 85 -18.03 -9.13 -8.71
C ASN A 85 -17.71 -8.48 -10.07
N GLY A 86 -16.43 -8.34 -10.42
CA GLY A 86 -15.99 -7.64 -11.64
C GLY A 86 -16.11 -6.12 -11.56
N LEU A 87 -16.20 -5.55 -10.38
CA LEU A 87 -16.41 -4.11 -10.16
C LEU A 87 -15.13 -3.36 -9.80
N PHE A 88 -14.01 -4.06 -9.51
CA PHE A 88 -12.76 -3.40 -9.14
C PHE A 88 -11.71 -3.47 -10.24
N PHE A 89 -11.11 -2.34 -10.50
CA PHE A 89 -9.98 -2.17 -11.42
C PHE A 89 -8.92 -1.28 -10.79
N ARG A 90 -7.68 -1.40 -11.25
CA ARG A 90 -6.59 -0.48 -10.88
C ARG A 90 -5.67 -0.22 -12.07
N THR A 91 -5.09 0.97 -12.09
CA THR A 91 -4.10 1.36 -13.10
C THR A 91 -2.66 1.23 -12.59
N ALA A 92 -2.48 1.10 -11.26
CA ALA A 92 -1.20 0.80 -10.64
C ALA A 92 -0.84 -0.70 -10.77
N PRO A 93 0.45 -1.06 -10.94
CA PRO A 93 0.89 -2.45 -10.88
C PRO A 93 0.73 -3.03 -9.48
N SER A 94 0.69 -4.36 -9.38
CA SER A 94 0.65 -5.05 -8.09
C SER A 94 2.04 -5.08 -7.44
N ASP A 95 2.09 -4.97 -6.10
CA ASP A 95 3.29 -5.18 -5.29
C ASP A 95 3.87 -6.61 -5.39
N ALA A 96 3.11 -7.55 -5.92
CA ALA A 96 3.65 -8.86 -6.31
C ALA A 96 4.80 -8.72 -7.33
N ARG A 97 4.67 -7.78 -8.28
CA ARG A 97 5.75 -7.48 -9.23
C ARG A 97 6.85 -6.64 -8.59
N GLN A 98 6.50 -5.67 -7.76
CA GLN A 98 7.48 -4.86 -7.05
C GLN A 98 8.38 -5.72 -6.17
N GLY A 99 7.81 -6.63 -5.37
CA GLY A 99 8.59 -7.55 -4.53
C GLY A 99 9.57 -8.42 -5.31
N GLN A 100 9.19 -8.88 -6.51
CA GLN A 100 10.09 -9.61 -7.40
C GLN A 100 11.28 -8.74 -7.84
N VAL A 101 11.00 -7.53 -8.31
CA VAL A 101 12.04 -6.59 -8.78
C VAL A 101 12.98 -6.20 -7.64
N VAL A 102 12.44 -5.93 -6.45
CA VAL A 102 13.24 -5.63 -5.25
C VAL A 102 14.19 -6.78 -4.93
N ALA A 103 13.69 -8.02 -4.91
CA ALA A 103 14.51 -9.19 -4.63
C ALA A 103 15.66 -9.37 -5.64
N GLU A 104 15.40 -9.14 -6.92
CA GLU A 104 16.42 -9.15 -7.98
C GLU A 104 17.47 -8.06 -7.74
N ILE A 105 17.05 -6.83 -7.44
CA ILE A 105 17.97 -5.69 -7.16
C ILE A 105 18.83 -5.96 -5.93
N LEU A 106 18.26 -6.48 -4.85
CA LEU A 106 19.01 -6.80 -3.63
C LEU A 106 20.09 -7.84 -3.90
N LYS A 107 19.72 -8.90 -4.63
CA LYS A 107 20.67 -9.94 -5.04
C LYS A 107 21.78 -9.40 -5.92
N ASP A 108 21.44 -8.60 -6.94
CA ASP A 108 22.43 -8.04 -7.88
C ASP A 108 23.41 -7.07 -7.17
N ARG A 109 22.96 -6.44 -6.09
CA ARG A 109 23.80 -5.58 -5.23
C ARG A 109 24.58 -6.35 -4.17
N GLY A 110 24.41 -7.67 -4.07
CA GLY A 110 25.15 -8.53 -3.14
C GLY A 110 24.57 -8.59 -1.74
N PHE A 111 23.38 -8.07 -1.49
CA PHE A 111 22.71 -8.23 -0.21
C PHE A 111 22.16 -9.65 -0.08
N MET A 112 22.48 -10.31 1.03
CA MET A 112 22.07 -11.70 1.27
C MET A 112 21.17 -11.85 2.49
N ASN A 113 21.20 -10.88 3.40
CA ASN A 113 20.42 -10.90 4.65
C ASN A 113 19.67 -9.57 4.78
N ALA A 114 18.34 -9.61 4.75
CA ALA A 114 17.50 -8.43 4.88
C ALA A 114 16.62 -8.50 6.13
N ALA A 115 16.57 -7.41 6.90
CA ALA A 115 15.53 -7.17 7.86
C ALA A 115 14.40 -6.40 7.16
N ILE A 116 13.14 -6.71 7.48
CA ILE A 116 11.98 -6.04 6.92
C ILE A 116 11.12 -5.52 8.06
N THR A 117 10.76 -4.25 7.99
CA THR A 117 9.68 -3.68 8.77
C THR A 117 8.63 -3.07 7.85
N TYR A 118 7.35 -3.14 8.24
CA TYR A 118 6.29 -2.62 7.39
C TYR A 118 5.21 -1.90 8.21
N THR A 119 4.60 -0.86 7.61
CA THR A 119 3.43 -0.21 8.21
C THR A 119 2.29 -1.23 8.35
N ASN A 120 1.69 -1.33 9.53
CA ASN A 120 0.67 -2.35 9.85
C ASN A 120 -0.66 -2.07 9.13
N ASN A 121 -0.66 -2.23 7.81
CA ASN A 121 -1.83 -2.13 6.94
C ASN A 121 -1.69 -3.06 5.72
N ASP A 122 -2.74 -3.16 4.90
CA ASP A 122 -2.78 -4.08 3.74
C ASP A 122 -1.72 -3.77 2.68
N TYR A 123 -1.32 -2.51 2.52
CA TYR A 123 -0.24 -2.12 1.62
C TYR A 123 1.11 -2.61 2.15
N GLY A 124 1.49 -2.17 3.36
CA GLY A 124 2.78 -2.50 3.95
C GLY A 124 2.99 -4.00 4.11
N LYS A 125 1.96 -4.71 4.63
CA LYS A 125 2.01 -6.16 4.77
C LYS A 125 2.14 -6.87 3.43
N GLY A 126 1.32 -6.52 2.46
CA GLY A 126 1.31 -7.17 1.15
C GLY A 126 2.64 -7.00 0.41
N LEU A 127 3.24 -5.82 0.47
CA LEU A 127 4.55 -5.55 -0.11
C LEU A 127 5.66 -6.31 0.63
N ALA A 128 5.68 -6.28 1.97
CA ALA A 128 6.66 -6.98 2.79
C ALA A 128 6.65 -8.49 2.53
N ASP A 129 5.47 -9.11 2.52
CA ASP A 129 5.31 -10.55 2.24
C ASP A 129 5.78 -10.90 0.81
N SER A 130 5.49 -10.03 -0.16
CA SER A 130 5.95 -10.20 -1.54
C SER A 130 7.48 -10.11 -1.65
N ILE A 131 8.09 -9.13 -1.01
CA ILE A 131 9.56 -8.99 -0.98
C ILE A 131 10.18 -10.21 -0.30
N GLU A 132 9.70 -10.60 0.88
CA GLU A 132 10.21 -11.76 1.62
C GLU A 132 10.17 -13.04 0.78
N SER A 133 9.02 -13.34 0.18
CA SER A 133 8.83 -14.55 -0.64
C SER A 133 9.79 -14.58 -1.82
N ASN A 134 9.91 -13.47 -2.56
CA ASN A 134 10.76 -13.39 -3.74
C ASN A 134 12.25 -13.36 -3.37
N PHE A 135 12.63 -12.68 -2.28
CA PHE A 135 14.02 -12.64 -1.84
C PHE A 135 14.52 -14.01 -1.38
N LYS A 136 13.69 -14.77 -0.66
CA LYS A 136 13.97 -16.18 -0.35
C LYS A 136 14.10 -17.04 -1.61
N ALA A 137 13.25 -16.82 -2.60
CA ALA A 137 13.28 -17.58 -3.86
C ALA A 137 14.58 -17.35 -4.67
N VAL A 138 15.21 -16.18 -4.57
CA VAL A 138 16.49 -15.89 -5.21
C VAL A 138 17.71 -16.23 -4.34
N GLY A 139 17.51 -16.86 -3.18
CA GLY A 139 18.57 -17.35 -2.28
C GLY A 139 18.94 -16.40 -1.13
N GLY A 140 18.20 -15.30 -0.95
CA GLY A 140 18.37 -14.40 0.19
C GLY A 140 17.74 -14.94 1.48
N THR A 141 18.12 -14.37 2.59
CA THR A 141 17.59 -14.64 3.93
C THR A 141 16.86 -13.41 4.46
N VAL A 142 15.63 -13.58 4.94
CA VAL A 142 14.95 -12.55 5.72
C VAL A 142 15.13 -12.87 7.19
N THR A 143 15.85 -12.00 7.89
CA THR A 143 16.23 -12.19 9.31
C THR A 143 15.02 -11.93 10.24
N ILE A 144 14.20 -10.96 9.86
CA ILE A 144 12.94 -10.61 10.52
C ILE A 144 12.01 -9.96 9.52
N ASN A 145 10.71 -10.21 9.64
CA ASN A 145 9.65 -9.48 8.95
C ASN A 145 8.57 -9.12 9.99
N THR A 146 8.49 -7.84 10.34
CA THR A 146 7.65 -7.39 11.46
C THR A 146 6.95 -6.06 11.14
N SER A 147 5.75 -5.88 11.67
CA SER A 147 5.02 -4.64 11.53
C SER A 147 5.50 -3.57 12.52
N HIS A 148 5.29 -2.32 12.13
CA HIS A 148 5.28 -1.18 13.02
C HIS A 148 3.94 -0.44 12.91
N GLU A 149 3.48 0.07 14.06
CA GLU A 149 2.26 0.87 14.11
C GLU A 149 2.54 2.29 13.65
N GLU A 150 1.57 2.90 12.98
CA GLU A 150 1.63 4.31 12.60
C GLU A 150 1.35 5.25 13.78
N GLY A 151 1.87 6.47 13.71
CA GLY A 151 1.57 7.54 14.68
C GLY A 151 2.19 7.36 16.07
N LYS A 152 3.11 6.41 16.27
CA LYS A 152 3.85 6.29 17.54
C LYS A 152 4.84 7.43 17.70
N GLY A 153 4.99 7.90 18.93
CA GLY A 153 6.00 8.90 19.29
C GLY A 153 7.42 8.35 19.43
N ASP A 154 7.57 7.02 19.56
CA ASP A 154 8.84 6.33 19.75
C ASP A 154 8.83 4.93 19.12
N TYR A 155 9.87 4.60 18.38
CA TYR A 155 10.09 3.32 17.69
C TYR A 155 11.35 2.59 18.18
N SER A 156 11.90 2.94 19.34
CA SER A 156 13.13 2.36 19.87
C SER A 156 13.02 0.85 20.10
N ALA A 157 11.86 0.35 20.49
CA ALA A 157 11.62 -1.09 20.69
C ALA A 157 11.63 -1.86 19.36
N GLU A 158 11.02 -1.31 18.31
CA GLU A 158 11.02 -1.88 16.96
C GLU A 158 12.46 -1.90 16.41
N VAL A 159 13.18 -0.79 16.53
CA VAL A 159 14.57 -0.69 16.08
C VAL A 159 15.49 -1.66 16.85
N ALA A 160 15.30 -1.81 18.16
CA ALA A 160 16.04 -2.79 18.95
C ALA A 160 15.80 -4.23 18.49
N ALA A 161 14.55 -4.59 18.17
CA ALA A 161 14.22 -5.92 17.65
C ALA A 161 14.84 -6.16 16.27
N LEU A 162 14.79 -5.16 15.38
CA LEU A 162 15.42 -5.19 14.07
C LEU A 162 16.96 -5.34 14.19
N ALA A 163 17.59 -4.57 15.08
CA ALA A 163 19.02 -4.65 15.34
C ALA A 163 19.45 -6.03 15.88
N GLN A 164 18.65 -6.61 16.78
CA GLN A 164 18.90 -7.95 17.32
C GLN A 164 18.81 -9.03 16.24
N ALA A 165 17.89 -8.90 15.29
CA ALA A 165 17.77 -9.82 14.16
C ALA A 165 18.93 -9.65 13.16
N GLY A 166 19.47 -8.44 13.05
CA GLY A 166 20.56 -8.10 12.13
C GLY A 166 20.14 -8.14 10.66
N GLY A 167 21.11 -7.91 9.80
CA GLY A 167 20.93 -7.94 8.34
C GLY A 167 21.90 -6.97 7.66
N ASP A 168 22.06 -7.15 6.35
CA ASP A 168 22.93 -6.29 5.53
C ASP A 168 22.20 -4.99 5.13
N ILE A 169 20.86 -5.01 5.21
CA ILE A 169 19.98 -3.92 4.78
C ILE A 169 18.67 -3.97 5.56
N LEU A 170 18.12 -2.80 5.87
CA LEU A 170 16.76 -2.67 6.39
C LEU A 170 15.80 -2.23 5.28
N ILE A 171 14.78 -3.03 5.04
CA ILE A 171 13.67 -2.71 4.15
C ILE A 171 12.54 -2.11 4.96
N VAL A 172 12.13 -0.88 4.62
CA VAL A 172 11.02 -0.19 5.28
C VAL A 172 9.85 -0.15 4.29
N ALA A 173 8.98 -1.17 4.37
CA ALA A 173 7.84 -1.34 3.46
C ALA A 173 6.60 -0.62 4.00
N GLY A 174 6.34 0.57 3.51
CA GLY A 174 5.21 1.38 3.97
C GLY A 174 5.43 2.87 3.77
N TYR A 175 4.68 3.65 4.52
CA TYR A 175 4.69 5.11 4.38
C TYR A 175 5.73 5.74 5.30
N LEU A 176 6.55 6.65 4.75
CA LEU A 176 7.60 7.36 5.51
C LEU A 176 7.03 8.21 6.65
N ASP A 177 5.90 8.86 6.42
CA ASP A 177 5.21 9.72 7.41
C ASP A 177 4.41 8.94 8.46
N GLN A 178 4.27 7.62 8.28
CA GLN A 178 3.56 6.73 9.21
C GLN A 178 4.53 5.83 10.01
N GLY A 179 5.65 6.36 10.42
CA GLY A 179 6.66 5.68 11.24
C GLY A 179 7.98 5.38 10.53
N GLY A 180 7.97 5.20 9.20
CA GLY A 180 9.16 4.82 8.44
C GLY A 180 10.33 5.78 8.64
N LYS A 181 10.09 7.10 8.60
CA LYS A 181 11.13 8.12 8.84
C LYS A 181 11.73 8.03 10.24
N ALA A 182 10.91 7.81 11.25
CA ALA A 182 11.39 7.72 12.64
C ALA A 182 12.21 6.44 12.87
N ILE A 183 11.81 5.31 12.26
CA ILE A 183 12.57 4.06 12.29
C ILE A 183 13.93 4.22 11.62
N ILE A 184 14.00 4.84 10.46
CA ILE A 184 15.26 5.12 9.76
C ILE A 184 16.16 6.01 10.62
N GLN A 185 15.64 7.12 11.15
CA GLN A 185 16.42 8.02 12.00
C GLN A 185 16.92 7.32 13.26
N SER A 186 16.07 6.58 13.96
CA SER A 186 16.47 5.82 15.14
C SER A 186 17.49 4.72 14.83
N SER A 187 17.40 4.08 13.66
CA SER A 187 18.38 3.09 13.21
C SER A 187 19.75 3.71 12.97
N LEU A 188 19.81 4.89 12.35
CA LEU A 188 21.03 5.65 12.14
C LEU A 188 21.64 6.12 13.47
N ASP A 189 20.83 6.68 14.36
CA ASP A 189 21.26 7.22 15.66
C ASP A 189 21.83 6.13 16.57
N THR A 190 21.31 4.91 16.47
CA THR A 190 21.78 3.75 17.26
C THR A 190 22.85 2.92 16.56
N GLY A 191 23.11 3.18 15.27
CA GLY A 191 24.00 2.35 14.45
C GLY A 191 23.43 0.94 14.17
N ALA A 192 22.10 0.76 14.26
CA ALA A 192 21.45 -0.52 14.01
C ALA A 192 21.53 -0.91 12.53
N PHE A 193 21.28 0.05 11.64
CA PHE A 193 21.41 -0.07 10.18
C PHE A 193 21.90 1.24 9.59
N ASP A 194 22.69 1.14 8.53
CA ASP A 194 23.18 2.27 7.73
C ASP A 194 22.78 2.18 6.25
N ILE A 195 22.20 1.05 5.83
CA ILE A 195 21.71 0.81 4.47
C ILE A 195 20.22 0.51 4.51
N PHE A 196 19.46 1.24 3.70
CA PHE A 196 18.01 1.14 3.67
C PHE A 196 17.51 0.93 2.24
N TYR A 197 16.44 0.14 2.12
CA TYR A 197 15.61 0.12 0.94
C TYR A 197 14.23 0.71 1.29
N LEU A 198 13.80 1.65 0.47
CA LEU A 198 12.50 2.28 0.57
C LEU A 198 11.74 2.01 -0.73
N PRO A 199 10.51 1.51 -0.68
CA PRO A 199 9.63 1.51 -1.83
C PRO A 199 9.25 2.95 -2.21
N ASP A 200 8.59 3.10 -3.31
CA ASP A 200 8.05 4.37 -3.80
C ASP A 200 7.00 5.00 -2.86
#